data_9bbe5006b62b662f9869cc45c075a165
#
_entry.id   9bbe5006b62b662f9869cc45c075a165
#
_cell.length_a   1.000
_cell.length_b   1.000
_cell.length_c   1.000
_cell.angle_alpha   90.00
_cell.angle_beta   90.00
_cell.angle_gamma   90.00
#
_symmetry.space_group_name_H-M   'P 1'
#
loop_
_entity.id
_entity.type
_entity.pdbx_description
1 polymer ?
#
loop_
_entity_poly.entity_id
_entity_poly.type
_entity_poly.pdbx_seq_one_letter_code
_entity_poly.pdbx_strand_id
1 'polypeptide(L)'
;LFYLNSSRKLNFLRLATSAVLLAAASLGHALTSDADQPIHIEGDDAEIDQNNETIVYTGSVEVVQGSLRVSGEKMVVKVSGNQVERITTIGTPARYQQQLEGDQGLVEAHADSIIYHTAEERIYLNGNAFLAQQGNTLQGESIRYDIVNGKVDASSGDKPGRVRMQLDPRTASRDPTSQ
;
A
#
# COMPACT_ATOMS: atom_id res chain seq x y z
N LEU A 1 -42.72 -32.24 56.10
CA LEU A 1 -42.26 -33.58 56.52
C LEU A 1 -40.94 -33.90 55.85
N PHE A 2 -39.85 -33.77 56.61
CA PHE A 2 -38.65 -34.56 56.67
C PHE A 2 -38.21 -35.32 55.40
N TYR A 3 -36.94 -35.18 54.93
CA TYR A 3 -35.75 -35.77 55.53
C TYR A 3 -34.46 -35.16 55.01
N LEU A 4 -33.54 -34.86 55.88
CA LEU A 4 -32.13 -34.75 55.79
C LEU A 4 -31.44 -35.99 55.22
N ASN A 5 -30.38 -35.85 54.43
CA ASN A 5 -29.09 -36.52 54.68
C ASN A 5 -28.09 -36.05 53.62
N SER A 6 -27.09 -35.29 53.96
CA SER A 6 -25.80 -35.66 54.54
C SER A 6 -25.01 -36.71 53.75
N SER A 7 -24.03 -36.23 53.02
CA SER A 7 -22.67 -36.78 52.93
C SER A 7 -21.88 -35.91 51.94
N ARG A 8 -21.15 -34.87 52.32
CA ARG A 8 -19.81 -34.91 52.92
C ARG A 8 -18.78 -35.64 52.03
N LYS A 9 -17.91 -34.86 51.58
CA LYS A 9 -16.44 -35.00 51.68
C LYS A 9 -15.67 -34.99 50.38
N LEU A 10 -14.74 -34.10 50.35
CA LEU A 10 -13.42 -34.13 49.73
C LEU A 10 -13.38 -34.16 48.17
N ASN A 11 -13.20 -33.03 47.64
CA ASN A 11 -12.16 -32.84 46.60
C ASN A 11 -11.72 -31.38 46.53
N PHE A 12 -11.11 -30.91 47.61
CA PHE A 12 -10.46 -29.60 47.72
C PHE A 12 -9.00 -29.64 47.26
N LEU A 13 -8.61 -30.54 46.37
CA LEU A 13 -7.21 -30.69 46.00
C LEU A 13 -6.96 -30.94 44.51
N ARG A 14 -7.77 -30.35 43.62
CA ARG A 14 -7.50 -30.44 42.18
C ARG A 14 -7.75 -29.13 41.42
N LEU A 15 -7.75 -28.00 42.09
CA LEU A 15 -7.99 -26.68 41.47
C LEU A 15 -6.77 -25.72 41.52
N ALA A 16 -5.57 -26.25 41.52
CA ALA A 16 -4.36 -25.40 41.60
C ALA A 16 -3.35 -25.59 40.46
N THR A 17 -3.71 -26.26 39.36
CA THR A 17 -2.75 -26.51 38.28
C THR A 17 -3.23 -26.11 36.88
N SER A 18 -4.30 -25.32 36.76
CA SER A 18 -4.80 -24.86 35.42
C SER A 18 -4.76 -23.34 35.19
N ALA A 19 -4.01 -22.61 35.99
CA ALA A 19 -4.00 -21.12 35.91
C ALA A 19 -2.70 -20.50 35.42
N VAL A 20 -1.80 -21.24 34.74
CA VAL A 20 -0.51 -20.68 34.28
C VAL A 20 -0.29 -20.81 32.75
N LEU A 21 -1.30 -21.12 31.97
CA LEU A 21 -1.15 -21.30 30.53
C LEU A 21 -1.91 -20.26 29.68
N LEU A 22 -2.10 -19.04 30.18
CA LEU A 22 -2.82 -17.98 29.43
C LEU A 22 -2.10 -16.65 29.47
N ALA A 23 -0.78 -16.62 29.25
CA ALA A 23 -0.02 -15.38 29.20
C ALA A 23 1.03 -15.38 28.08
N ALA A 24 0.73 -15.97 26.94
CA ALA A 24 1.47 -15.74 25.70
C ALA A 24 0.50 -15.28 24.62
N ALA A 25 -0.33 -14.28 24.92
CA ALA A 25 -0.90 -13.43 23.89
C ALA A 25 0.26 -12.63 23.32
N SER A 26 0.86 -13.17 22.27
CA SER A 26 1.72 -12.40 21.38
C SER A 26 0.94 -11.14 21.02
N LEU A 27 1.41 -9.98 21.50
CA LEU A 27 1.01 -8.69 20.97
C LEU A 27 1.51 -8.68 19.52
N GLY A 28 0.74 -9.30 18.64
CA GLY A 28 0.86 -9.06 17.22
C GLY A 28 0.61 -7.56 17.05
N HIS A 29 1.66 -6.79 16.83
CA HIS A 29 1.52 -5.45 16.35
C HIS A 29 0.95 -5.63 14.94
N ALA A 30 -0.37 -5.47 14.80
CA ALA A 30 -0.98 -5.24 13.51
C ALA A 30 -0.32 -3.95 13.00
N LEU A 31 0.46 -4.05 11.92
CA LEU A 31 0.90 -2.87 11.18
C LEU A 31 -0.40 -2.17 10.76
N THR A 32 -0.60 -0.96 11.24
CA THR A 32 -1.72 -0.14 10.79
C THR A 32 -1.53 0.07 9.29
N SER A 33 -2.55 -0.25 8.50
CA SER A 33 -2.54 -0.01 7.05
C SER A 33 -2.14 1.44 6.76
N ASP A 34 -1.35 1.67 5.72
CA ASP A 34 -1.01 3.03 5.27
C ASP A 34 -2.28 3.89 5.10
N ALA A 35 -3.38 3.28 4.64
CA ALA A 35 -4.67 3.95 4.43
C ALA A 35 -5.27 4.55 5.72
N ASP A 36 -4.91 4.02 6.89
CA ASP A 36 -5.38 4.51 8.19
C ASP A 36 -4.50 5.65 8.75
N GLN A 37 -3.36 5.94 8.10
CA GLN A 37 -2.45 6.99 8.52
C GLN A 37 -2.86 8.36 7.95
N PRO A 38 -2.57 9.46 8.66
CA PRO A 38 -2.77 10.80 8.12
C PRO A 38 -1.98 11.01 6.84
N ILE A 39 -2.60 11.70 5.87
CA ILE A 39 -1.93 12.17 4.66
C ILE A 39 -1.28 13.52 4.96
N HIS A 40 0.01 13.62 4.75
CA HIS A 40 0.77 14.88 4.79
C HIS A 40 1.17 15.25 3.37
N ILE A 41 0.88 16.49 2.96
CA ILE A 41 1.26 17.02 1.65
C ILE A 41 2.01 18.33 1.88
N GLU A 42 3.20 18.43 1.30
CA GLU A 42 4.05 19.61 1.33
C GLU A 42 4.39 20.06 -0.09
N GLY A 43 4.60 21.35 -0.29
CA GLY A 43 5.01 21.96 -1.55
C GLY A 43 5.33 23.44 -1.31
N ASP A 44 5.99 24.09 -2.28
CA ASP A 44 6.35 25.50 -2.14
C ASP A 44 5.12 26.40 -2.20
N ASP A 45 4.13 26.05 -3.06
CA ASP A 45 2.86 26.77 -3.20
C ASP A 45 1.68 25.80 -3.23
N ALA A 46 0.52 26.26 -2.78
CA ALA A 46 -0.74 25.53 -2.84
C ALA A 46 -1.89 26.43 -3.30
N GLU A 47 -2.68 25.98 -4.25
CA GLU A 47 -3.91 26.63 -4.74
C GLU A 47 -5.09 25.70 -4.55
N ILE A 48 -6.19 26.22 -3.96
CA ILE A 48 -7.43 25.49 -3.75
C ILE A 48 -8.52 26.11 -4.59
N ASP A 49 -9.01 25.39 -5.60
CA ASP A 49 -10.14 25.78 -6.45
C ASP A 49 -11.39 24.99 -6.05
N GLN A 50 -12.27 25.64 -5.28
CA GLN A 50 -13.51 25.04 -4.81
C GLN A 50 -14.53 24.81 -5.94
N ASN A 51 -14.52 25.63 -6.99
CA ASN A 51 -15.46 25.50 -8.11
C ASN A 51 -15.13 24.27 -8.97
N ASN A 52 -13.84 24.01 -9.15
CA ASN A 52 -13.34 22.86 -9.89
C ASN A 52 -13.04 21.67 -9.00
N GLU A 53 -13.25 21.78 -7.68
CA GLU A 53 -12.95 20.74 -6.69
C GLU A 53 -11.51 20.20 -6.85
N THR A 54 -10.54 21.10 -7.00
CA THR A 54 -9.13 20.74 -7.18
C THR A 54 -8.24 21.45 -6.16
N ILE A 55 -7.19 20.74 -5.74
CA ILE A 55 -6.08 21.28 -4.97
C ILE A 55 -4.82 21.07 -5.80
N VAL A 56 -4.07 22.13 -6.03
CA VAL A 56 -2.82 22.11 -6.82
C VAL A 56 -1.68 22.51 -5.91
N TYR A 57 -0.71 21.62 -5.78
CA TYR A 57 0.58 21.92 -5.15
C TYR A 57 1.64 22.06 -6.22
N THR A 58 2.56 23.01 -6.05
CA THR A 58 3.69 23.24 -6.96
C THR A 58 4.98 23.46 -6.19
N GLY A 59 6.11 23.09 -6.81
CA GLY A 59 7.46 23.20 -6.29
C GLY A 59 7.76 22.15 -5.20
N SER A 60 8.71 21.26 -5.45
CA SER A 60 9.22 20.26 -4.51
C SER A 60 8.13 19.50 -3.72
N VAL A 61 7.09 19.06 -4.44
CA VAL A 61 5.92 18.43 -3.81
C VAL A 61 6.28 17.06 -3.24
N GLU A 62 5.92 16.84 -1.98
CA GLU A 62 6.04 15.54 -1.31
C GLU A 62 4.72 15.17 -0.61
N VAL A 63 4.34 13.89 -0.74
CA VAL A 63 3.20 13.28 -0.02
C VAL A 63 3.72 12.12 0.79
N VAL A 64 3.28 12.05 2.04
CA VAL A 64 3.59 10.96 2.96
C VAL A 64 2.30 10.45 3.60
N GLN A 65 2.08 9.14 3.53
CA GLN A 65 1.01 8.45 4.25
C GLN A 65 1.52 7.06 4.69
N GLY A 66 1.85 6.91 5.97
CA GLY A 66 2.51 5.71 6.46
C GLY A 66 3.83 5.44 5.74
N SER A 67 3.93 4.34 5.03
CA SER A 67 5.10 3.98 4.20
C SER A 67 5.05 4.58 2.79
N LEU A 68 3.87 5.03 2.33
CA LEU A 68 3.69 5.67 1.03
C LEU A 68 4.43 7.01 0.98
N ARG A 69 5.23 7.19 -0.06
CA ARG A 69 5.87 8.46 -0.44
C ARG A 69 5.67 8.72 -1.91
N VAL A 70 5.21 9.94 -2.24
CA VAL A 70 5.11 10.40 -3.63
C VAL A 70 5.76 11.76 -3.73
N SER A 71 6.61 11.98 -4.72
CA SER A 71 7.26 13.27 -4.92
C SER A 71 7.28 13.69 -6.38
N GLY A 72 7.29 15.01 -6.61
CA GLY A 72 7.32 15.59 -7.95
C GLY A 72 7.43 17.12 -7.92
N GLU A 73 7.27 17.74 -9.06
CA GLU A 73 7.31 19.20 -9.24
C GLU A 73 5.92 19.82 -9.09
N LYS A 74 4.87 19.05 -9.42
CA LYS A 74 3.48 19.49 -9.35
C LYS A 74 2.58 18.33 -8.98
N MET A 75 1.60 18.59 -8.13
CA MET A 75 0.55 17.65 -7.80
C MET A 75 -0.82 18.28 -7.97
N VAL A 76 -1.75 17.54 -8.56
CA VAL A 76 -3.15 17.93 -8.69
C VAL A 76 -3.99 16.86 -7.99
N VAL A 77 -4.70 17.26 -6.95
CA VAL A 77 -5.67 16.43 -6.24
C VAL A 77 -7.07 16.82 -6.71
N LYS A 78 -7.79 15.88 -7.32
CA LYS A 78 -9.20 16.03 -7.66
C LYS A 78 -10.03 15.44 -6.55
N VAL A 79 -10.95 16.24 -6.03
CA VAL A 79 -11.89 15.85 -4.98
C VAL A 79 -13.29 15.75 -5.60
N SER A 80 -14.12 14.83 -5.13
CA SER A 80 -15.52 14.74 -5.47
C SER A 80 -16.33 14.59 -4.18
N GLY A 81 -17.09 15.62 -3.82
CA GLY A 81 -17.70 15.72 -2.50
C GLY A 81 -16.62 15.75 -1.40
N ASN A 82 -16.63 14.74 -0.51
CA ASN A 82 -15.64 14.62 0.58
C ASN A 82 -14.56 13.56 0.34
N GLN A 83 -14.42 13.07 -0.89
CA GLN A 83 -13.47 12.00 -1.20
C GLN A 83 -12.47 12.42 -2.28
N VAL A 84 -11.23 12.02 -2.11
CA VAL A 84 -10.22 12.16 -3.16
C VAL A 84 -10.55 11.15 -4.26
N GLU A 85 -10.75 11.64 -5.47
CA GLU A 85 -11.06 10.82 -6.64
C GLU A 85 -9.77 10.40 -7.36
N ARG A 86 -8.87 11.37 -7.55
CA ARG A 86 -7.64 11.17 -8.31
C ARG A 86 -6.52 12.09 -7.84
N ILE A 87 -5.34 11.55 -7.82
CA ILE A 87 -4.10 12.29 -7.56
C ILE A 87 -3.24 12.18 -8.81
N THR A 88 -2.77 13.30 -9.34
CA THR A 88 -1.84 13.36 -10.47
C THR A 88 -0.57 14.06 -10.03
N THR A 89 0.55 13.37 -10.08
CA THR A 89 1.87 13.92 -9.77
C THR A 89 2.70 13.98 -11.05
N ILE A 90 3.31 15.13 -11.32
CA ILE A 90 4.14 15.41 -12.49
C ILE A 90 5.53 15.77 -11.98
N GLY A 91 6.57 15.28 -12.65
CA GLY A 91 7.97 15.58 -12.33
C GLY A 91 8.93 15.06 -13.38
N THR A 92 10.22 15.34 -13.20
CA THR A 92 11.30 14.91 -14.11
C THR A 92 12.39 14.10 -13.38
N PRO A 93 12.04 12.89 -12.87
CA PRO A 93 10.72 12.24 -12.86
C PRO A 93 9.91 12.49 -11.57
N ALA A 94 8.60 12.27 -11.64
CA ALA A 94 7.79 11.99 -10.46
C ALA A 94 8.16 10.61 -9.93
N ARG A 95 8.12 10.42 -8.60
CA ARG A 95 8.52 9.18 -7.90
C ARG A 95 7.42 8.70 -6.98
N TYR A 96 7.34 7.39 -6.85
CA TYR A 96 6.43 6.68 -5.95
C TYR A 96 7.22 5.59 -5.23
N GLN A 97 6.96 5.45 -3.92
CA GLN A 97 7.51 4.38 -3.10
C GLN A 97 6.48 3.98 -2.05
N GLN A 98 6.30 2.67 -1.84
CA GLN A 98 5.43 2.14 -0.78
C GLN A 98 5.88 0.75 -0.36
N GLN A 99 5.86 0.49 0.95
CA GLN A 99 6.02 -0.84 1.50
C GLN A 99 4.66 -1.53 1.50
N LEU A 100 4.48 -2.54 0.66
CA LEU A 100 3.25 -3.32 0.63
C LEU A 100 3.22 -4.36 1.75
N GLU A 101 2.01 -4.74 2.15
CA GLU A 101 1.79 -5.72 3.21
C GLU A 101 2.23 -7.13 2.80
N GLY A 102 2.49 -7.96 3.81
CA GLY A 102 2.91 -9.35 3.60
C GLY A 102 4.24 -9.48 2.88
N ASP A 103 4.34 -10.48 2.01
CA ASP A 103 5.55 -10.80 1.25
C ASP A 103 5.76 -9.94 -0.01
N GLN A 104 4.91 -8.93 -0.25
CA GLN A 104 4.96 -8.14 -1.48
C GLN A 104 6.13 -7.14 -1.51
N GLY A 105 6.66 -6.76 -0.34
CA GLY A 105 7.88 -5.97 -0.21
C GLY A 105 7.73 -4.52 -0.64
N LEU A 106 8.86 -3.87 -0.87
CA LEU A 106 8.94 -2.49 -1.33
C LEU A 106 8.62 -2.40 -2.82
N VAL A 107 7.71 -1.48 -3.16
CA VAL A 107 7.45 -1.04 -4.54
C VAL A 107 8.07 0.33 -4.75
N GLU A 108 8.81 0.48 -5.83
CA GLU A 108 9.37 1.74 -6.28
C GLU A 108 8.97 1.98 -7.73
N ALA A 109 8.52 3.19 -8.04
CA ALA A 109 8.16 3.56 -9.40
C ALA A 109 8.58 4.99 -9.73
N HIS A 110 8.80 5.27 -11.00
CA HIS A 110 8.94 6.62 -11.48
C HIS A 110 8.41 6.77 -12.92
N ALA A 111 8.00 7.98 -13.27
CA ALA A 111 7.52 8.36 -14.59
C ALA A 111 7.51 9.88 -14.73
N ASP A 112 7.27 10.42 -15.92
CA ASP A 112 7.05 11.85 -16.10
C ASP A 112 5.73 12.30 -15.44
N SER A 113 4.73 11.37 -15.40
CA SER A 113 3.46 11.56 -14.69
C SER A 113 3.00 10.27 -14.01
N ILE A 114 2.59 10.38 -12.77
CA ILE A 114 1.98 9.31 -11.97
C ILE A 114 0.55 9.71 -11.64
N ILE A 115 -0.42 8.87 -12.01
CA ILE A 115 -1.84 9.11 -11.74
C ILE A 115 -2.37 7.97 -10.88
N TYR A 116 -2.94 8.29 -9.72
CA TYR A 116 -3.60 7.36 -8.85
C TYR A 116 -5.11 7.60 -8.83
N HIS A 117 -5.89 6.61 -9.21
CA HIS A 117 -7.34 6.58 -9.08
C HIS A 117 -7.71 5.84 -7.79
N THR A 118 -8.21 6.57 -6.82
CA THR A 118 -8.43 6.04 -5.46
C THR A 118 -9.52 4.97 -5.41
N ALA A 119 -10.67 5.21 -6.08
CA ALA A 119 -11.78 4.26 -6.07
C ALA A 119 -11.48 2.95 -6.82
N GLU A 120 -10.58 3.00 -7.80
CA GLU A 120 -10.20 1.85 -8.61
C GLU A 120 -8.95 1.15 -8.06
N GLU A 121 -8.24 1.80 -7.12
CA GLU A 121 -6.93 1.39 -6.62
C GLU A 121 -5.95 1.09 -7.76
N ARG A 122 -5.90 1.99 -8.76
CA ARG A 122 -5.05 1.86 -9.94
C ARG A 122 -4.06 2.99 -10.07
N ILE A 123 -2.83 2.61 -10.41
CA ILE A 123 -1.75 3.55 -10.71
C ILE A 123 -1.44 3.50 -12.21
N TYR A 124 -1.31 4.67 -12.81
CA TYR A 124 -0.85 4.85 -14.18
C TYR A 124 0.45 5.64 -14.16
N LEU A 125 1.50 5.06 -14.72
CA LEU A 125 2.81 5.66 -14.92
C LEU A 125 2.91 6.00 -16.41
N ASN A 126 3.09 7.27 -16.75
CA ASN A 126 3.15 7.71 -18.13
C ASN A 126 4.42 8.53 -18.39
N GLY A 127 5.09 8.23 -19.49
CA GLY A 127 6.37 8.80 -19.88
C GLY A 127 7.53 8.20 -19.10
N ASN A 128 8.46 7.53 -19.79
CA ASN A 128 9.67 6.95 -19.19
C ASN A 128 9.37 6.09 -17.95
N ALA A 129 8.28 5.31 -18.02
CA ALA A 129 7.74 4.57 -16.89
C ALA A 129 8.67 3.44 -16.44
N PHE A 130 8.88 3.36 -15.12
CA PHE A 130 9.66 2.33 -14.43
C PHE A 130 8.90 1.85 -13.20
N LEU A 131 8.94 0.54 -12.96
CA LEU A 131 8.41 -0.11 -11.78
C LEU A 131 9.41 -1.16 -11.29
N ALA A 132 9.69 -1.17 -10.00
CA ALA A 132 10.51 -2.18 -9.35
C ALA A 132 9.77 -2.76 -8.15
N GLN A 133 9.83 -4.07 -7.98
CA GLN A 133 9.29 -4.79 -6.84
C GLN A 133 10.04 -6.12 -6.66
N GLN A 134 10.52 -6.39 -5.44
CA GLN A 134 11.17 -7.66 -5.08
C GLN A 134 12.33 -8.07 -6.04
N GLY A 135 13.13 -7.12 -6.50
CA GLY A 135 14.22 -7.38 -7.45
C GLY A 135 13.78 -7.53 -8.92
N ASN A 136 12.48 -7.56 -9.19
CA ASN A 136 11.94 -7.50 -10.53
C ASN A 136 11.82 -6.06 -10.99
N THR A 137 12.09 -5.78 -12.27
CA THR A 137 11.92 -4.44 -12.84
C THR A 137 11.15 -4.50 -14.15
N LEU A 138 10.37 -3.45 -14.43
CA LEU A 138 9.60 -3.27 -15.64
C LEU A 138 9.77 -1.84 -16.16
N GLN A 139 10.03 -1.68 -17.44
CA GLN A 139 10.21 -0.39 -18.10
C GLN A 139 9.39 -0.30 -19.38
N GLY A 140 8.83 0.86 -19.65
CA GLY A 140 8.07 1.14 -20.86
C GLY A 140 7.77 2.63 -21.04
N GLU A 141 7.01 2.98 -22.05
CA GLU A 141 6.47 4.34 -22.17
C GLU A 141 5.33 4.57 -21.17
N SER A 142 4.54 3.52 -20.93
CA SER A 142 3.51 3.54 -19.89
C SER A 142 3.41 2.20 -19.17
N ILE A 143 3.06 2.27 -17.89
CA ILE A 143 2.76 1.11 -17.04
C ILE A 143 1.45 1.39 -16.31
N ARG A 144 0.53 0.42 -16.31
CA ARG A 144 -0.68 0.43 -15.50
C ARG A 144 -0.59 -0.69 -14.46
N TYR A 145 -0.77 -0.35 -13.21
CA TYR A 145 -0.78 -1.28 -12.11
C TYR A 145 -2.16 -1.26 -11.42
N ASP A 146 -2.84 -2.39 -11.43
CA ASP A 146 -4.07 -2.66 -10.69
C ASP A 146 -3.66 -3.31 -9.36
N ILE A 147 -3.74 -2.55 -8.27
CA ILE A 147 -3.25 -2.97 -6.95
C ILE A 147 -4.11 -4.11 -6.41
N VAL A 148 -5.44 -4.04 -6.59
CA VAL A 148 -6.38 -5.05 -6.07
C VAL A 148 -6.14 -6.42 -6.70
N ASN A 149 -5.95 -6.44 -8.03
CA ASN A 149 -5.79 -7.68 -8.78
C ASN A 149 -4.33 -8.11 -8.94
N GLY A 150 -3.35 -7.29 -8.50
CA GLY A 150 -1.93 -7.54 -8.70
C GLY A 150 -1.53 -7.59 -10.18
N LYS A 151 -2.31 -6.95 -11.06
CA LYS A 151 -2.09 -7.00 -12.50
C LYS A 151 -1.31 -5.80 -12.99
N VAL A 152 -0.25 -6.06 -13.77
CA VAL A 152 0.58 -5.02 -14.39
C VAL A 152 0.52 -5.16 -15.90
N ASP A 153 0.17 -4.07 -16.60
CA ASP A 153 0.24 -3.95 -18.04
C ASP A 153 1.28 -2.88 -18.40
N ALA A 154 2.12 -3.13 -19.38
CA ALA A 154 3.11 -2.17 -19.87
C ALA A 154 3.04 -2.02 -21.39
N SER A 155 3.30 -0.80 -21.88
CA SER A 155 3.29 -0.48 -23.31
C SER A 155 4.50 0.37 -23.68
N SER A 156 4.98 0.20 -24.91
CA SER A 156 5.98 1.08 -25.51
C SER A 156 5.34 2.31 -26.19
N GLY A 157 3.99 2.42 -26.15
CA GLY A 157 3.28 3.49 -26.86
C GLY A 157 3.45 3.43 -28.38
N ASP A 158 3.17 4.55 -29.02
CA ASP A 158 3.36 4.72 -30.48
C ASP A 158 4.79 5.07 -30.87
N LYS A 159 5.68 5.30 -29.91
CA LYS A 159 7.09 5.61 -30.14
C LYS A 159 7.91 4.34 -30.43
N PRO A 160 8.98 4.42 -31.22
CA PRO A 160 9.94 3.32 -31.33
C PRO A 160 10.51 3.01 -29.95
N GLY A 161 10.19 1.81 -29.44
CA GLY A 161 10.63 1.40 -28.10
C GLY A 161 10.23 -0.03 -27.84
N ARG A 162 10.66 -0.54 -26.70
CA ARG A 162 10.31 -1.89 -26.22
C ARG A 162 9.99 -1.84 -24.73
N VAL A 163 9.00 -2.60 -24.33
CA VAL A 163 8.86 -2.97 -22.93
C VAL A 163 10.04 -3.86 -22.55
N ARG A 164 10.70 -3.54 -21.43
CA ARG A 164 11.81 -4.33 -20.89
C ARG A 164 11.43 -4.81 -19.50
N MET A 165 11.67 -6.08 -19.24
CA MET A 165 11.45 -6.71 -17.95
C MET A 165 12.72 -7.45 -17.52
N GLN A 166 13.10 -7.29 -16.26
CA GLN A 166 14.13 -8.10 -15.62
C GLN A 166 13.49 -8.82 -14.43
N LEU A 167 13.71 -10.12 -14.35
CA LEU A 167 13.21 -10.97 -13.26
C LEU A 167 14.37 -11.41 -12.38
N ASP A 168 14.20 -11.35 -11.07
CA ASP A 168 15.12 -11.96 -10.11
C ASP A 168 14.80 -13.48 -10.06
N PRO A 169 15.78 -14.36 -10.39
CA PRO A 169 15.58 -15.81 -10.38
C PRO A 169 15.13 -16.37 -9.03
N ARG A 170 15.43 -15.68 -7.92
CA ARG A 170 15.05 -16.10 -6.56
C ARG A 170 13.58 -15.91 -6.29
N THR A 171 12.92 -14.96 -6.95
CA THR A 171 11.47 -14.77 -6.83
C THR A 171 10.67 -15.72 -7.69
N ALA A 172 11.25 -16.19 -8.81
CA ALA A 172 10.62 -17.17 -9.71
C ALA A 172 10.60 -18.61 -9.13
N SER A 173 11.41 -18.90 -8.11
CA SER A 173 11.58 -20.25 -7.54
C SER A 173 10.70 -20.59 -6.33
N ARG A 174 9.75 -19.73 -5.96
CA ARG A 174 8.77 -20.08 -4.92
C ARG A 174 7.67 -20.95 -5.53
N ASP A 175 7.96 -22.26 -5.58
CA ASP A 175 6.96 -23.29 -5.88
C ASP A 175 5.97 -23.37 -4.72
N PRO A 176 4.64 -23.19 -4.93
CA PRO A 176 3.64 -23.23 -3.86
C PRO A 176 3.42 -24.65 -3.27
N THR A 177 4.24 -25.66 -3.64
CA THR A 177 4.03 -27.07 -3.28
C THR A 177 4.93 -27.59 -2.16
N SER A 178 5.58 -26.72 -1.37
CA SER A 178 6.32 -27.18 -0.18
C SER A 178 5.57 -26.86 1.11
N GLN A 179 4.51 -27.62 1.36
CA GLN A 179 3.96 -27.90 2.70
C GLN A 179 3.86 -29.40 2.90
#